data_d096209254f1049d76383a981cfd5107
#
_entry.id   d096209254f1049d76383a981cfd5107
#
_cell.length_a   1.000
_cell.length_b   1.000
_cell.length_c   1.000
_cell.angle_alpha   90.00
_cell.angle_beta   90.00
_cell.angle_gamma   90.00
#
_symmetry.space_group_name_H-M   'P 1'
#
loop_
_entity.id
_entity.type
_entity.pdbx_description
1 polymer ?
#
loop_
_entity_poly.entity_id
_entity_poly.type
_entity_poly.pdbx_seq_one_letter_code
_entity_poly.pdbx_strand_id
1 'polypeptide(L)'
;MLNILLITLILFGSSYDQSYGFEKKMNKIDLETYKWTKRLLVINLKSKDKEKLSYINNWLFANKCKIEDRNINIVFFKDFKNKKYKEPPFLKDFGFWLIGYDGGVKSFSLEEKFVNEIFYLIDQMPIRQQEMLMYKKKL
;
A
#
# COMPACT_ATOMS: atom_id res chain seq x y z
N MET A 1 58.55 18.34 53.02
CA MET A 1 57.19 17.88 53.11
C MET A 1 56.57 17.97 51.73
N LEU A 2 56.43 16.83 51.06
CA LEU A 2 55.97 16.76 49.70
C LEU A 2 54.49 16.36 49.73
N ASN A 3 53.63 17.32 49.38
CA ASN A 3 52.19 17.03 49.21
C ASN A 3 51.97 16.46 47.85
N ILE A 4 51.78 15.18 47.78
CA ILE A 4 51.35 14.47 46.56
C ILE A 4 49.85 14.61 46.45
N LEU A 5 49.43 15.51 45.58
CA LEU A 5 48.01 15.64 45.20
C LEU A 5 47.70 14.49 44.22
N LEU A 6 47.01 13.48 44.73
CA LEU A 6 46.50 12.39 43.88
C LEU A 6 45.32 12.92 43.05
N ILE A 7 45.56 13.24 41.81
CA ILE A 7 44.49 13.54 40.85
C ILE A 7 43.92 12.21 40.39
N THR A 8 42.81 11.84 40.97
CA THR A 8 41.99 10.71 40.44
C THR A 8 41.34 11.17 39.16
N LEU A 9 41.89 10.73 38.05
CA LEU A 9 41.31 10.90 36.73
C LEU A 9 40.10 9.95 36.63
N ILE A 10 38.88 10.46 36.87
CA ILE A 10 37.66 9.72 36.61
C ILE A 10 37.49 9.69 35.09
N LEU A 11 37.86 8.59 34.48
CA LEU A 11 37.52 8.28 33.11
C LEU A 11 36.01 8.00 33.08
N PHE A 12 35.23 9.00 32.75
CA PHE A 12 33.86 8.78 32.29
C PHE A 12 33.97 8.07 30.94
N GLY A 13 33.94 6.76 31.00
CA GLY A 13 33.68 5.95 29.83
C GLY A 13 32.28 6.30 29.35
N SER A 14 32.14 7.19 28.38
CA SER A 14 30.90 7.31 27.64
C SER A 14 30.76 6.01 26.86
N SER A 15 29.90 5.16 27.39
CA SER A 15 29.34 4.05 26.63
C SER A 15 28.60 4.65 25.45
N TYR A 16 29.30 4.79 24.32
CA TYR A 16 28.60 4.92 23.05
C TYR A 16 27.85 3.62 22.85
N ASP A 17 26.59 3.64 23.23
CA ASP A 17 25.64 2.65 22.84
C ASP A 17 25.47 2.79 21.31
N GLN A 18 26.37 2.11 20.58
CA GLN A 18 26.19 1.85 19.18
C GLN A 18 25.03 0.84 19.10
N SER A 19 23.82 1.32 19.33
CA SER A 19 22.65 0.68 18.80
C SER A 19 22.78 0.74 17.27
N TYR A 20 23.55 -0.19 16.71
CA TYR A 20 23.42 -0.55 15.31
C TYR A 20 21.97 -0.98 15.15
N GLY A 21 21.13 0.02 14.84
CA GLY A 21 19.81 -0.23 14.34
C GLY A 21 19.96 -1.06 13.07
N PHE A 22 19.94 -2.37 13.23
CA PHE A 22 19.56 -3.25 12.16
C PHE A 22 18.14 -2.83 11.80
N GLU A 23 18.00 -1.78 10.99
CA GLU A 23 16.79 -1.60 10.21
C GLU A 23 16.69 -2.89 9.40
N LYS A 24 15.92 -3.83 9.93
CA LYS A 24 15.53 -5.02 9.22
C LYS A 24 14.89 -4.52 7.94
N LYS A 25 15.66 -4.53 6.86
CA LYS A 25 15.21 -4.06 5.55
C LYS A 25 13.98 -4.88 5.23
N MET A 26 12.81 -4.34 5.55
CA MET A 26 11.55 -5.04 5.31
C MET A 26 11.48 -5.31 3.81
N ASN A 27 11.52 -6.57 3.43
CA ASN A 27 11.35 -6.96 2.03
C ASN A 27 9.99 -6.44 1.58
N LYS A 28 10.00 -5.56 0.59
CA LYS A 28 8.77 -5.02 0.01
C LYS A 28 7.98 -6.15 -0.65
N ILE A 29 6.67 -6.09 -0.49
CA ILE A 29 5.74 -7.05 -1.11
C ILE A 29 5.68 -6.78 -2.61
N ASP A 30 5.92 -7.81 -3.40
CA ASP A 30 5.71 -7.79 -4.84
C ASP A 30 4.22 -7.93 -5.15
N LEU A 31 3.66 -7.08 -6.02
CA LEU A 31 2.25 -7.15 -6.40
C LEU A 31 1.90 -8.44 -7.16
N GLU A 32 2.90 -9.09 -7.79
CA GLU A 32 2.74 -10.40 -8.43
C GLU A 32 2.25 -11.48 -7.45
N THR A 33 2.54 -11.34 -6.14
CA THR A 33 2.06 -12.28 -5.12
C THR A 33 0.55 -12.32 -4.98
N TYR A 34 -0.15 -11.29 -5.47
CA TYR A 34 -1.61 -11.21 -5.42
C TYR A 34 -2.31 -11.87 -6.63
N LYS A 35 -1.55 -12.29 -7.66
CA LYS A 35 -2.15 -13.00 -8.80
C LYS A 35 -2.98 -14.18 -8.33
N TRP A 36 -4.16 -14.28 -8.89
CA TRP A 36 -5.18 -15.33 -8.63
C TRP A 36 -5.72 -15.35 -7.19
N THR A 37 -5.31 -14.41 -6.33
CA THR A 37 -5.81 -14.31 -4.94
C THR A 37 -6.59 -13.03 -4.69
N LYS A 38 -6.18 -11.90 -5.27
CA LYS A 38 -6.79 -10.58 -5.08
C LYS A 38 -6.84 -9.79 -6.38
N ARG A 39 -7.91 -9.01 -6.56
CA ARG A 39 -7.89 -7.85 -7.44
C ARG A 39 -7.21 -6.70 -6.72
N LEU A 40 -6.60 -5.78 -7.44
CA LEU A 40 -5.93 -4.63 -6.81
C LEU A 40 -6.53 -3.32 -7.33
N LEU A 41 -6.73 -2.39 -6.41
CA LEU A 41 -6.86 -0.98 -6.74
C LEU A 41 -5.57 -0.30 -6.30
N VAL A 42 -4.74 0.04 -7.28
CA VAL A 42 -3.47 0.73 -7.06
C VAL A 42 -3.70 2.23 -7.18
N ILE A 43 -3.34 2.95 -6.14
CA ILE A 43 -3.56 4.40 -6.02
C ILE A 43 -2.20 5.06 -5.81
N ASN A 44 -1.86 6.01 -6.69
CA ASN A 44 -0.66 6.82 -6.54
C ASN A 44 -1.01 8.30 -6.60
N LEU A 45 -0.81 9.00 -5.48
CA LEU A 45 -1.15 10.40 -5.32
C LEU A 45 0.09 11.25 -5.03
N LYS A 46 0.05 12.51 -5.47
CA LYS A 46 1.02 13.52 -5.04
C LYS A 46 0.77 13.88 -3.58
N SER A 47 1.84 14.17 -2.84
CA SER A 47 1.73 14.57 -1.43
C SER A 47 0.90 15.83 -1.21
N LYS A 48 0.84 16.72 -2.22
CA LYS A 48 0.07 17.97 -2.19
C LYS A 48 -1.42 17.79 -2.49
N ASP A 49 -1.82 16.67 -3.09
CA ASP A 49 -3.21 16.43 -3.52
C ASP A 49 -4.10 15.99 -2.34
N LYS A 50 -4.21 16.87 -1.33
CA LYS A 50 -4.96 16.58 -0.10
C LYS A 50 -6.45 16.36 -0.33
N GLU A 51 -7.04 17.05 -1.30
CA GLU A 51 -8.45 16.90 -1.65
C GLU A 51 -8.74 15.53 -2.26
N LYS A 52 -7.89 15.07 -3.19
CA LYS A 52 -7.98 13.71 -3.75
C LYS A 52 -7.81 12.65 -2.67
N LEU A 53 -6.86 12.84 -1.77
CA LEU A 53 -6.64 11.92 -0.65
C LEU A 53 -7.88 11.84 0.25
N SER A 54 -8.47 12.97 0.60
CA SER A 54 -9.69 13.02 1.42
C SER A 54 -10.86 12.34 0.71
N TYR A 55 -11.06 12.61 -0.58
CA TYR A 55 -12.09 11.97 -1.38
C TYR A 55 -11.94 10.44 -1.37
N ILE A 56 -10.74 9.93 -1.61
CA ILE A 56 -10.45 8.50 -1.63
C ILE A 56 -10.67 7.87 -0.26
N ASN A 57 -10.20 8.48 0.81
CA ASN A 57 -10.38 7.95 2.16
C ASN A 57 -11.87 7.84 2.53
N ASN A 58 -12.67 8.85 2.19
CA ASN A 58 -14.12 8.82 2.41
C ASN A 58 -14.78 7.71 1.59
N TRP A 59 -14.37 7.56 0.32
CA TRP A 59 -14.89 6.51 -0.54
C TRP A 59 -14.54 5.10 -0.03
N LEU A 60 -13.30 4.89 0.41
CA LEU A 60 -12.84 3.62 0.98
C LEU A 60 -13.64 3.24 2.23
N PHE A 61 -13.84 4.21 3.10
CA PHE A 61 -14.63 4.00 4.32
C PHE A 61 -16.09 3.65 4.00
N ALA A 62 -16.74 4.41 3.11
CA ALA A 62 -18.13 4.20 2.74
C ALA A 62 -18.38 2.88 1.98
N ASN A 63 -17.37 2.33 1.30
CA ASN A 63 -17.51 1.18 0.42
C ASN A 63 -16.78 -0.08 0.91
N LYS A 64 -16.39 -0.14 2.17
CA LYS A 64 -15.62 -1.26 2.73
C LYS A 64 -16.21 -2.63 2.39
N CYS A 65 -17.51 -2.83 2.63
CA CYS A 65 -18.17 -4.11 2.36
C CYS A 65 -18.18 -4.46 0.85
N LYS A 66 -18.36 -3.47 -0.03
CA LYS A 66 -18.34 -3.68 -1.47
C LYS A 66 -16.95 -4.03 -2.01
N ILE A 67 -15.92 -3.47 -1.37
CA ILE A 67 -14.51 -3.75 -1.66
C ILE A 67 -14.18 -5.18 -1.25
N GLU A 68 -14.56 -5.59 -0.04
CA GLU A 68 -14.37 -6.93 0.48
C GLU A 68 -15.13 -7.98 -0.35
N ASP A 69 -16.40 -7.72 -0.69
CA ASP A 69 -17.22 -8.61 -1.52
C ASP A 69 -16.60 -8.90 -2.89
N ARG A 70 -15.88 -7.93 -3.47
CA ARG A 70 -15.19 -8.09 -4.75
C ARG A 70 -13.73 -8.50 -4.62
N ASN A 71 -13.31 -8.86 -3.41
CA ASN A 71 -11.97 -9.33 -3.12
C ASN A 71 -10.87 -8.37 -3.63
N ILE A 72 -11.05 -7.07 -3.39
CA ILE A 72 -10.13 -6.01 -3.79
C ILE A 72 -9.18 -5.70 -2.65
N ASN A 73 -7.88 -5.71 -2.92
CA ASN A 73 -6.86 -5.17 -2.03
C ASN A 73 -6.45 -3.75 -2.49
N ILE A 74 -6.37 -2.83 -1.56
CA ILE A 74 -5.98 -1.45 -1.83
C ILE A 74 -4.46 -1.32 -1.67
N VAL A 75 -3.79 -0.88 -2.72
CA VAL A 75 -2.35 -0.65 -2.75
C VAL A 75 -2.11 0.85 -2.92
N PHE A 76 -1.56 1.47 -1.90
CA PHE A 76 -1.42 2.91 -1.85
C PHE A 76 0.04 3.35 -1.99
N PHE A 77 0.31 4.18 -2.99
CA PHE A 77 1.57 4.88 -3.20
C PHE A 77 1.36 6.39 -3.02
N LYS A 78 2.40 7.07 -2.55
CA LYS A 78 2.42 8.52 -2.45
C LYS A 78 3.74 9.02 -3.04
N ASP A 79 3.67 9.88 -4.04
CA ASP A 79 4.84 10.36 -4.77
C ASP A 79 5.74 9.21 -5.27
N PHE A 80 5.14 8.16 -5.85
CA PHE A 80 5.80 6.93 -6.29
C PHE A 80 6.52 6.15 -5.18
N LYS A 81 6.43 6.58 -3.93
CA LYS A 81 7.11 5.94 -2.81
C LYS A 81 6.14 5.06 -2.03
N ASN A 82 6.64 3.93 -1.59
CA ASN A 82 5.93 3.08 -0.65
C ASN A 82 6.93 2.21 0.10
N LYS A 83 6.77 2.10 1.42
CA LYS A 83 7.63 1.23 2.25
C LYS A 83 7.20 -0.23 2.18
N LYS A 84 5.93 -0.50 1.89
CA LYS A 84 5.31 -1.82 1.96
C LYS A 84 5.40 -2.60 0.65
N TYR A 85 5.21 -1.93 -0.49
CA TYR A 85 5.12 -2.58 -1.80
C TYR A 85 6.30 -2.24 -2.70
N LYS A 86 6.68 -3.18 -3.58
CA LYS A 86 7.56 -2.88 -4.70
C LYS A 86 6.81 -2.03 -5.72
N GLU A 87 7.51 -1.10 -6.33
CA GLU A 87 6.96 -0.29 -7.40
C GLU A 87 6.74 -1.15 -8.64
N PRO A 88 5.48 -1.25 -9.13
CA PRO A 88 5.20 -2.03 -10.33
C PRO A 88 5.65 -1.30 -11.59
N PRO A 89 5.95 -2.03 -12.69
CA PRO A 89 6.46 -1.43 -13.94
C PRO A 89 5.53 -0.42 -14.60
N PHE A 90 4.21 -0.53 -14.36
CA PHE A 90 3.21 0.38 -14.93
C PHE A 90 3.08 1.70 -14.16
N LEU A 91 3.65 1.82 -12.96
CA LEU A 91 3.50 2.98 -12.08
C LEU A 91 4.44 4.11 -12.52
N LYS A 92 4.15 4.72 -13.67
CA LYS A 92 4.93 5.83 -14.23
C LYS A 92 4.31 7.20 -13.97
N ASP A 93 3.02 7.23 -13.64
CA ASP A 93 2.23 8.44 -13.43
C ASP A 93 1.49 8.41 -12.10
N PHE A 94 0.90 9.55 -11.73
CA PHE A 94 -0.06 9.62 -10.65
C PHE A 94 -1.44 9.24 -11.18
N GLY A 95 -2.18 8.45 -10.42
CA GLY A 95 -3.50 8.01 -10.84
C GLY A 95 -3.96 6.74 -10.13
N PHE A 96 -4.88 6.05 -10.80
CA PHE A 96 -5.62 4.91 -10.27
C PHE A 96 -5.61 3.78 -11.29
N TRP A 97 -5.21 2.58 -10.87
CA TRP A 97 -5.17 1.39 -11.72
C TRP A 97 -6.03 0.28 -11.12
N LEU A 98 -6.90 -0.28 -11.92
CA LEU A 98 -7.60 -1.50 -11.59
C LEU A 98 -6.84 -2.70 -12.18
N ILE A 99 -6.40 -3.61 -11.32
CA ILE A 99 -5.67 -4.82 -11.67
C ILE A 99 -6.58 -6.03 -11.45
N GLY A 100 -6.70 -6.88 -12.44
CA GLY A 100 -7.47 -8.12 -12.33
C GLY A 100 -6.71 -9.23 -11.61
N TYR A 101 -7.36 -10.38 -11.44
CA TYR A 101 -6.72 -11.56 -10.84
C TYR A 101 -5.50 -12.07 -11.61
N ASP A 102 -5.49 -11.91 -12.93
CA ASP A 102 -4.36 -12.28 -13.79
C ASP A 102 -3.14 -11.34 -13.67
N GLY A 103 -3.23 -10.32 -12.83
CA GLY A 103 -2.19 -9.30 -12.65
C GLY A 103 -2.14 -8.24 -13.74
N GLY A 104 -3.03 -8.30 -14.73
CA GLY A 104 -3.11 -7.33 -15.82
C GLY A 104 -3.86 -6.06 -15.43
N VAL A 105 -3.41 -4.91 -15.96
CA VAL A 105 -4.12 -3.64 -15.84
C VAL A 105 -5.41 -3.72 -16.66
N LYS A 106 -6.54 -3.56 -16.01
CA LYS A 106 -7.88 -3.61 -16.65
C LYS A 106 -8.39 -2.23 -17.00
N SER A 107 -8.06 -1.22 -16.19
CA SER A 107 -8.42 0.17 -16.43
C SER A 107 -7.50 1.10 -15.67
N PHE A 108 -7.40 2.34 -16.13
CA PHE A 108 -6.58 3.39 -15.56
C PHE A 108 -7.27 4.74 -15.71
N SER A 109 -7.10 5.61 -14.71
CA SER A 109 -7.54 7.00 -14.77
C SER A 109 -6.65 7.90 -13.92
N LEU A 110 -6.53 9.16 -14.34
CA LEU A 110 -5.90 10.23 -13.56
C LEU A 110 -6.86 10.85 -12.53
N GLU A 111 -8.17 10.60 -12.70
CA GLU A 111 -9.23 11.24 -11.93
C GLU A 111 -9.68 10.37 -10.75
N GLU A 112 -9.83 10.98 -9.58
CA GLU A 112 -10.30 10.29 -8.36
C GLU A 112 -11.71 9.71 -8.50
N LYS A 113 -12.56 10.29 -9.32
CA LYS A 113 -13.92 9.81 -9.58
C LYS A 113 -13.98 8.42 -10.20
N PHE A 114 -12.87 7.97 -10.80
CA PHE A 114 -12.72 6.63 -11.34
C PHE A 114 -13.09 5.53 -10.35
N VAL A 115 -12.86 5.74 -9.06
CA VAL A 115 -13.19 4.74 -8.04
C VAL A 115 -14.68 4.41 -7.98
N ASN A 116 -15.54 5.30 -8.44
CA ASN A 116 -16.99 5.05 -8.52
C ASN A 116 -17.37 4.05 -9.63
N GLU A 117 -16.49 3.85 -10.61
CA GLU A 117 -16.73 2.97 -11.76
C GLU A 117 -16.17 1.55 -11.54
N ILE A 118 -15.24 1.38 -10.61
CA ILE A 118 -14.51 0.11 -10.47
C ILE A 118 -15.41 -1.07 -10.14
N PHE A 119 -16.47 -0.88 -9.36
CA PHE A 119 -17.40 -1.95 -9.04
C PHE A 119 -18.16 -2.42 -10.27
N TYR A 120 -18.61 -1.50 -11.10
CA TYR A 120 -19.24 -1.83 -12.37
C TYR A 120 -18.27 -2.58 -13.29
N LEU A 121 -17.03 -2.08 -13.43
CA LEU A 121 -16.01 -2.73 -14.26
C LEU A 121 -15.71 -4.15 -13.79
N ILE A 122 -15.56 -4.36 -12.47
CA ILE A 122 -15.33 -5.69 -11.90
C ILE A 122 -16.53 -6.59 -12.14
N ASP A 123 -17.75 -6.11 -11.93
CA ASP A 123 -18.98 -6.90 -12.06
C ASP A 123 -19.22 -7.39 -13.48
N GLN A 124 -18.59 -6.77 -14.49
CA GLN A 124 -18.60 -7.25 -15.88
C GLN A 124 -17.53 -8.33 -16.16
N MET A 125 -16.59 -8.58 -15.24
CA MET A 125 -15.54 -9.58 -15.45
C MET A 125 -16.11 -11.01 -15.38
N PRO A 126 -15.68 -11.93 -16.27
CA PRO A 126 -16.21 -13.30 -16.30
C PRO A 126 -16.07 -14.04 -14.96
N ILE A 127 -14.92 -13.92 -14.28
CA ILE A 127 -14.69 -14.56 -12.97
C ILE A 127 -15.65 -14.00 -11.93
N ARG A 128 -15.90 -12.69 -11.92
CA ARG A 128 -16.85 -12.06 -11.00
C ARG A 128 -18.27 -12.53 -11.27
N GLN A 129 -18.65 -12.69 -12.51
CA GLN A 129 -19.96 -13.24 -12.89
C GLN A 129 -20.15 -14.64 -12.30
N GLN A 130 -19.13 -15.49 -12.35
CA GLN A 130 -19.15 -16.82 -11.75
C GLN A 130 -19.23 -16.75 -10.22
N GLU A 131 -18.46 -15.88 -9.58
CA GLU A 131 -18.52 -15.64 -8.12
C GLU A 131 -19.94 -15.31 -7.68
N MET A 132 -20.61 -14.38 -8.35
CA MET A 132 -22.00 -13.98 -8.04
C MET A 132 -22.99 -15.12 -8.22
N LEU A 133 -22.83 -15.96 -9.24
CA LEU A 133 -23.67 -17.14 -9.45
C LEU A 133 -23.49 -18.19 -8.35
N MET A 134 -22.26 -18.39 -7.87
CA MET A 134 -21.96 -19.30 -6.76
C MET A 134 -22.58 -18.84 -5.44
N TYR A 135 -22.60 -17.54 -5.17
CA TYR A 135 -23.29 -16.99 -3.99
C TYR A 135 -24.80 -17.27 -4.04
N LYS A 136 -25.44 -17.08 -5.18
CA LYS A 136 -26.90 -17.35 -5.35
C LYS A 136 -27.28 -18.82 -5.13
N LYS A 137 -26.37 -19.76 -5.40
CA LYS A 137 -26.60 -21.18 -5.19
C LYS A 137 -26.50 -21.63 -3.73
N LYS A 138 -25.91 -20.83 -2.88
CA LYS A 138 -25.73 -21.11 -1.44
C LYS A 138 -26.84 -20.56 -0.55
N LEU A 139 -27.73 -19.71 -1.09
CA LEU A 139 -28.91 -19.16 -0.45
C LEU A 139 -30.12 -20.03 -0.78
#